data_47d1e6e9e2492e7b2846e7d2483a054c
#
_entry.id   47d1e6e9e2492e7b2846e7d2483a054c
#
_cell.length_a   1.000
_cell.length_b   1.000
_cell.length_c   1.000
_cell.angle_alpha   90.00
_cell.angle_beta   90.00
_cell.angle_gamma   90.00
#
_symmetry.space_group_name_H-M   'P 1'
#
loop_
_entity.id
_entity.type
_entity.pdbx_description
1 polymer ?
#
loop_
_entity_poly.entity_id
_entity_poly.type
_entity_poly.pdbx_seq_one_letter_code
_entity_poly.pdbx_strand_id
1 'polypeptide(L)'
;FYFFSLYVGSMKQAAHTSSEQAVTQASNTISNYIGDMQEIMSLIEKDLTKSGGSTGQTLETLCSVRSDLVAVYIYDEQGKLVDSHTGTHTLKEHYLKDLSYIELDSYSPGVLYLSEPHVESLLQDYYPWVVSVLQEIPGADGQKLRVVIDIRFSKISDYVDDVGIGQHGYCFITDSNGEIIYHPQQQLLYSGLKTEATEGLDLSHNGSFETEELICSVLALDNCNWKVVGVSYISELVTAKEMELVGNICVMLTIILLTTMVVSVLVSRLVTNPVQRL
;
A
#
# COMPACT_ATOMS: atom_id res chain seq x y z
N PHE A 1 -36.19 -14.65 -6.43
CA PHE A 1 -35.82 -13.22 -6.44
C PHE A 1 -35.29 -12.75 -5.08
N TYR A 2 -36.02 -12.96 -3.99
CA TYR A 2 -35.66 -12.51 -2.64
C TYR A 2 -34.31 -13.11 -2.15
N PHE A 3 -34.09 -14.42 -2.29
CA PHE A 3 -32.82 -15.06 -1.95
C PHE A 3 -31.64 -14.55 -2.77
N PHE A 4 -31.84 -14.27 -4.05
CA PHE A 4 -30.80 -13.74 -4.92
C PHE A 4 -30.42 -12.31 -4.50
N SER A 5 -31.38 -11.46 -4.16
CA SER A 5 -31.12 -10.10 -3.66
C SER A 5 -30.37 -10.10 -2.32
N LEU A 6 -30.74 -10.97 -1.37
CA LEU A 6 -30.03 -11.14 -0.10
C LEU A 6 -28.59 -11.64 -0.33
N TYR A 7 -28.43 -12.55 -1.27
CA TYR A 7 -27.13 -13.12 -1.63
C TYR A 7 -26.21 -12.05 -2.22
N VAL A 8 -26.66 -11.30 -3.21
CA VAL A 8 -25.90 -10.18 -3.80
C VAL A 8 -25.56 -9.13 -2.75
N GLY A 9 -26.50 -8.79 -1.86
CA GLY A 9 -26.25 -7.87 -0.75
C GLY A 9 -25.17 -8.36 0.21
N SER A 10 -25.20 -9.64 0.59
CA SER A 10 -24.15 -10.27 1.44
C SER A 10 -22.78 -10.25 0.76
N MET A 11 -22.73 -10.44 -0.55
CA MET A 11 -21.50 -10.43 -1.31
C MET A 11 -20.88 -9.04 -1.41
N LYS A 12 -21.68 -8.02 -1.71
CA LYS A 12 -21.22 -6.64 -1.68
C LYS A 12 -20.66 -6.26 -0.32
N GLN A 13 -21.35 -6.65 0.76
CA GLN A 13 -20.86 -6.42 2.12
C GLN A 13 -19.53 -7.14 2.37
N ALA A 14 -19.37 -8.37 1.93
CA ALA A 14 -18.11 -9.11 2.06
C ALA A 14 -16.98 -8.44 1.27
N ALA A 15 -17.28 -7.88 0.09
CA ALA A 15 -16.33 -7.15 -0.73
C ALA A 15 -15.89 -5.84 -0.08
N HIS A 16 -16.83 -5.06 0.46
CA HIS A 16 -16.53 -3.88 1.24
C HIS A 16 -15.57 -4.20 2.39
N THR A 17 -15.93 -5.20 3.19
CA THR A 17 -15.10 -5.62 4.33
C THR A 17 -13.71 -6.09 3.87
N SER A 18 -13.62 -6.86 2.79
CA SER A 18 -12.33 -7.33 2.24
C SER A 18 -11.48 -6.17 1.72
N SER A 19 -12.07 -5.22 1.00
CA SER A 19 -11.40 -4.02 0.50
C SER A 19 -10.89 -3.14 1.65
N GLU A 20 -11.73 -2.89 2.65
CA GLU A 20 -11.36 -2.11 3.84
C GLU A 20 -10.23 -2.79 4.64
N GLN A 21 -10.28 -4.11 4.81
CA GLN A 21 -9.23 -4.87 5.48
C GLN A 21 -7.89 -4.79 4.72
N ALA A 22 -7.92 -4.94 3.40
CA ALA A 22 -6.74 -4.85 2.55
C ALA A 22 -6.09 -3.47 2.63
N VAL A 23 -6.89 -2.40 2.49
CA VAL A 23 -6.42 -1.01 2.60
C VAL A 23 -5.88 -0.74 4.00
N THR A 24 -6.55 -1.22 5.04
CA THR A 24 -6.10 -1.07 6.43
C THR A 24 -4.76 -1.80 6.66
N GLN A 25 -4.59 -2.99 6.09
CA GLN A 25 -3.33 -3.74 6.18
C GLN A 25 -2.19 -2.99 5.50
N ALA A 26 -2.38 -2.52 4.26
CA ALA A 26 -1.38 -1.74 3.53
C ALA A 26 -1.04 -0.44 4.28
N SER A 27 -2.06 0.29 4.71
CA SER A 27 -1.91 1.53 5.47
C SER A 27 -1.11 1.33 6.75
N ASN A 28 -1.46 0.32 7.57
CA ASN A 28 -0.74 0.02 8.80
C ASN A 28 0.72 -0.37 8.53
N THR A 29 0.98 -1.15 7.48
CA THR A 29 2.33 -1.57 7.14
C THR A 29 3.20 -0.38 6.73
N ILE A 30 2.68 0.51 5.89
CA ILE A 30 3.38 1.73 5.48
C ILE A 30 3.53 2.70 6.65
N SER A 31 2.48 2.91 7.47
CA SER A 31 2.55 3.79 8.64
C SER A 31 3.58 3.32 9.66
N ASN A 32 3.68 2.00 9.90
CA ASN A 32 4.72 1.43 10.75
C ASN A 32 6.12 1.65 10.17
N TYR A 33 6.28 1.47 8.86
CA TYR A 33 7.55 1.72 8.19
C TYR A 33 7.99 3.20 8.28
N ILE A 34 7.04 4.13 8.12
CA ILE A 34 7.29 5.57 8.31
C ILE A 34 7.62 5.86 9.78
N GLY A 35 6.95 5.19 10.73
CA GLY A 35 7.26 5.25 12.16
C GLY A 35 8.69 4.81 12.48
N ASP A 36 9.18 3.75 11.83
CA ASP A 36 10.59 3.33 11.94
C ASP A 36 11.55 4.45 11.49
N MET A 37 11.20 5.21 10.44
CA MET A 37 12.02 6.33 9.98
C MET A 37 12.05 7.45 11.04
N GLN A 38 10.95 7.68 11.72
CA GLN A 38 10.88 8.64 12.82
C GLN A 38 11.77 8.23 14.01
N GLU A 39 11.84 6.93 14.30
CA GLU A 39 12.76 6.40 15.32
C GLU A 39 14.24 6.60 14.90
N ILE A 40 14.56 6.37 13.63
CA ILE A 40 15.89 6.62 13.08
C ILE A 40 16.25 8.12 13.19
N MET A 41 15.32 9.01 12.83
CA MET A 41 15.52 10.47 13.00
C MET A 41 15.83 10.83 14.46
N SER A 42 15.09 10.24 15.41
CA SER A 42 15.31 10.46 16.85
C SER A 42 16.68 9.93 17.33
N LEU A 43 17.18 8.84 16.74
CA LEU A 43 18.53 8.34 17.03
C LEU A 43 19.61 9.28 16.50
N ILE A 44 19.44 9.80 15.29
CA ILE A 44 20.34 10.78 14.67
C ILE A 44 20.36 12.07 15.49
N GLU A 45 19.20 12.59 15.88
CA GLU A 45 19.07 13.77 16.73
C GLU A 45 19.81 13.61 18.06
N LYS A 46 19.63 12.47 18.73
CA LYS A 46 20.27 12.16 19.99
C LYS A 46 21.80 12.09 19.85
N ASP A 47 22.29 11.61 18.74
CA ASP A 47 23.73 11.49 18.48
C ASP A 47 24.34 12.86 18.15
N LEU A 48 23.69 13.65 17.31
CA LEU A 48 24.08 15.01 16.98
C LEU A 48 24.16 15.92 18.22
N THR A 49 23.22 15.76 19.16
CA THR A 49 23.18 16.55 20.39
C THR A 49 24.23 16.11 21.42
N LYS A 50 24.65 14.84 21.43
CA LYS A 50 25.61 14.29 22.42
C LYS A 50 27.06 14.36 21.98
N SER A 51 27.33 14.09 20.71
CA SER A 51 28.68 13.82 20.20
C SER A 51 29.42 15.05 19.67
N GLY A 52 28.89 16.26 19.90
CA GLY A 52 29.54 17.47 19.37
C GLY A 52 29.62 17.49 17.83
N GLY A 53 28.64 16.87 17.16
CA GLY A 53 28.46 16.93 15.71
C GLY A 53 29.04 15.78 14.89
N SER A 54 29.48 14.66 15.49
CA SER A 54 29.96 13.51 14.71
C SER A 54 28.95 12.35 14.76
N THR A 55 28.24 12.14 13.67
CA THR A 55 27.24 11.05 13.49
C THR A 55 27.77 9.87 12.69
N GLY A 56 29.00 9.93 12.19
CA GLY A 56 29.53 8.98 11.20
C GLY A 56 29.35 7.51 11.57
N GLN A 57 29.63 7.13 12.81
CA GLN A 57 29.51 5.73 13.24
C GLN A 57 28.04 5.25 13.33
N THR A 58 27.15 6.11 13.78
CA THR A 58 25.71 5.80 13.88
C THR A 58 25.11 5.67 12.48
N LEU A 59 25.39 6.61 11.57
CA LEU A 59 24.92 6.55 10.18
C LEU A 59 25.48 5.34 9.43
N GLU A 60 26.79 5.02 9.61
CA GLU A 60 27.40 3.84 9.03
C GLU A 60 26.70 2.56 9.50
N THR A 61 26.44 2.45 10.80
CA THR A 61 25.75 1.29 11.37
C THR A 61 24.32 1.17 10.81
N LEU A 62 23.56 2.25 10.79
CA LEU A 62 22.19 2.26 10.27
C LEU A 62 22.13 1.83 8.81
N CYS A 63 22.94 2.41 7.95
CA CYS A 63 22.96 2.07 6.52
C CYS A 63 23.52 0.66 6.24
N SER A 64 24.39 0.12 7.12
CA SER A 64 24.89 -1.25 6.98
C SER A 64 23.85 -2.32 7.34
N VAL A 65 22.95 -2.01 8.28
CA VAL A 65 21.89 -2.93 8.75
C VAL A 65 20.64 -2.83 7.90
N ARG A 66 20.34 -1.63 7.41
CA ARG A 66 19.12 -1.30 6.66
C ARG A 66 19.41 -1.14 5.17
N SER A 67 19.19 -2.21 4.40
CA SER A 67 19.42 -2.22 2.94
C SER A 67 18.42 -1.37 2.13
N ASP A 68 17.35 -0.94 2.76
CA ASP A 68 16.35 -0.03 2.20
C ASP A 68 16.78 1.44 2.27
N LEU A 69 17.74 1.81 3.15
CA LEU A 69 18.33 3.13 3.17
C LEU A 69 19.36 3.28 2.05
N VAL A 70 19.16 4.28 1.21
CA VAL A 70 20.07 4.59 0.08
C VAL A 70 21.14 5.57 0.53
N ALA A 71 20.74 6.65 1.19
CA ALA A 71 21.64 7.67 1.69
C ALA A 71 21.01 8.42 2.88
N VAL A 72 21.85 9.05 3.68
CA VAL A 72 21.46 10.00 4.72
C VAL A 72 22.28 11.26 4.53
N TYR A 73 21.61 12.41 4.50
CA TYR A 73 22.22 13.73 4.35
C TYR A 73 21.83 14.63 5.52
N ILE A 74 22.77 15.42 6.01
CA ILE A 74 22.54 16.41 7.06
C ILE A 74 22.94 17.77 6.52
N TYR A 75 22.00 18.69 6.48
CA TYR A 75 22.18 20.06 6.00
C TYR A 75 22.04 21.07 7.14
N ASP A 76 22.76 22.18 7.06
CA ASP A 76 22.56 23.34 7.94
C ASP A 76 21.33 24.18 7.48
N GLU A 77 21.06 25.27 8.22
CA GLU A 77 19.96 26.19 7.91
C GLU A 77 20.10 26.86 6.53
N GLN A 78 21.32 26.96 6.03
CA GLN A 78 21.65 27.56 4.73
C GLN A 78 21.58 26.56 3.59
N GLY A 79 21.22 25.28 3.87
CA GLY A 79 21.17 24.21 2.88
C GLY A 79 22.55 23.67 2.49
N LYS A 80 23.61 23.97 3.26
CA LYS A 80 24.94 23.40 3.04
C LYS A 80 25.02 22.02 3.70
N LEU A 81 25.58 21.05 2.99
CA LEU A 81 25.82 19.70 3.52
C LEU A 81 26.87 19.76 4.64
N VAL A 82 26.47 19.29 5.82
CA VAL A 82 27.32 19.21 7.02
C VAL A 82 27.92 17.83 7.15
N ASP A 83 27.11 16.79 6.94
CA ASP A 83 27.53 15.38 7.01
C ASP A 83 26.68 14.54 6.06
N SER A 84 27.20 13.37 5.66
CA SER A 84 26.46 12.45 4.81
C SER A 84 26.98 11.02 4.96
N HIS A 85 26.07 10.06 4.79
CA HIS A 85 26.43 8.65 4.65
C HIS A 85 25.69 8.08 3.43
N THR A 86 26.47 7.56 2.50
CA THR A 86 25.98 7.10 1.18
C THR A 86 26.30 5.62 0.95
N GLY A 87 26.56 4.86 2.02
CA GLY A 87 26.97 3.47 1.94
C GLY A 87 28.31 3.32 1.19
N THR A 88 28.30 2.55 0.12
CA THR A 88 29.48 2.33 -0.74
C THR A 88 29.58 3.30 -1.91
N HIS A 89 28.63 4.20 -2.08
CA HIS A 89 28.56 5.14 -3.18
C HIS A 89 29.23 6.47 -2.83
N THR A 90 29.75 7.17 -3.82
CA THR A 90 30.38 8.50 -3.68
C THR A 90 29.42 9.60 -4.12
N LEU A 91 29.50 10.75 -3.43
CA LEU A 91 28.78 11.95 -3.83
C LEU A 91 29.42 12.57 -5.09
N LYS A 92 28.60 13.18 -5.94
CA LYS A 92 29.07 14.01 -7.06
C LYS A 92 29.75 15.27 -6.52
N GLU A 93 30.80 15.75 -7.22
CA GLU A 93 31.57 16.93 -6.79
C GLU A 93 30.73 18.24 -6.73
N HIS A 94 29.60 18.31 -7.45
CA HIS A 94 28.75 19.51 -7.55
C HIS A 94 27.29 19.25 -7.13
N TYR A 95 27.09 18.58 -6.04
CA TYR A 95 25.79 18.09 -5.53
C TYR A 95 24.78 19.21 -5.10
N LEU A 96 25.21 20.47 -5.00
CA LEU A 96 24.38 21.53 -4.38
C LEU A 96 23.26 22.12 -5.25
N LYS A 97 23.06 21.68 -6.49
CA LYS A 97 22.11 22.32 -7.41
C LYS A 97 20.75 21.64 -7.55
N ASP A 98 20.60 20.42 -7.10
CA ASP A 98 19.42 19.60 -7.40
C ASP A 98 18.52 19.28 -6.20
N LEU A 99 18.57 20.09 -5.12
CA LEU A 99 17.67 19.97 -3.97
C LEU A 99 16.31 20.65 -4.21
N SER A 100 15.89 20.81 -5.46
CA SER A 100 14.64 21.48 -5.84
C SER A 100 13.37 20.80 -5.32
N TYR A 101 13.45 19.51 -4.95
CA TYR A 101 12.35 18.78 -4.33
C TYR A 101 12.21 19.04 -2.82
N ILE A 102 13.17 19.74 -2.20
CA ILE A 102 13.13 20.16 -0.80
C ILE A 102 12.78 21.65 -0.78
N GLU A 103 11.50 21.98 -0.71
CA GLU A 103 11.05 23.34 -0.44
C GLU A 103 11.40 23.69 1.01
N LEU A 104 12.52 24.41 1.18
CA LEU A 104 13.16 24.66 2.47
C LEU A 104 12.34 25.55 3.43
N ASP A 105 11.32 26.24 2.95
CA ASP A 105 10.57 27.25 3.71
C ASP A 105 9.29 26.73 4.38
N SER A 106 8.92 25.47 4.18
CA SER A 106 7.61 24.93 4.58
C SER A 106 7.63 23.97 5.78
N TYR A 107 8.79 23.77 6.44
CA TYR A 107 8.91 22.72 7.45
C TYR A 107 8.69 23.23 8.88
N SER A 108 7.87 22.48 9.62
CA SER A 108 7.71 22.69 11.06
C SER A 108 8.65 21.76 11.84
N PRO A 109 9.33 22.26 12.90
CA PRO A 109 10.23 21.45 13.71
C PRO A 109 9.53 20.19 14.25
N GLY A 110 10.20 19.05 14.16
CA GLY A 110 9.70 17.78 14.67
C GLY A 110 8.63 17.08 13.83
N VAL A 111 8.19 17.69 12.72
CA VAL A 111 7.28 17.06 11.75
C VAL A 111 8.09 16.35 10.67
N LEU A 112 7.68 15.13 10.36
CA LEU A 112 8.27 14.31 9.31
C LEU A 112 7.59 14.61 7.98
N TYR A 113 8.38 14.86 6.95
CA TYR A 113 7.91 15.12 5.59
C TYR A 113 8.40 14.01 4.66
N LEU A 114 7.54 13.61 3.73
CA LEU A 114 7.88 12.70 2.65
C LEU A 114 7.83 13.44 1.32
N SER A 115 8.90 13.26 0.52
CA SER A 115 8.92 13.77 -0.85
C SER A 115 8.06 12.90 -1.78
N GLU A 116 7.76 13.42 -2.95
CA GLU A 116 7.34 12.55 -4.06
C GLU A 116 8.49 11.61 -4.44
N PRO A 117 8.16 10.43 -5.04
CA PRO A 117 9.17 9.53 -5.57
C PRO A 117 10.00 10.22 -6.66
N HIS A 118 11.31 10.15 -6.54
CA HIS A 118 12.23 10.75 -7.49
C HIS A 118 13.49 9.90 -7.67
N VAL A 119 14.27 10.20 -8.67
CA VAL A 119 15.55 9.54 -8.91
C VAL A 119 16.60 10.21 -8.03
N GLU A 120 17.31 9.43 -7.21
CA GLU A 120 18.48 9.92 -6.48
C GLU A 120 19.51 10.44 -7.47
N SER A 121 19.82 11.72 -7.41
CA SER A 121 20.67 12.41 -8.37
C SER A 121 22.03 12.83 -7.81
N LEU A 122 22.25 12.74 -6.50
CA LEU A 122 23.45 13.19 -5.81
C LEU A 122 24.58 12.16 -5.81
N LEU A 123 24.25 10.87 -6.03
CA LEU A 123 25.22 9.79 -6.06
C LEU A 123 25.87 9.64 -7.44
N GLN A 124 27.15 9.28 -7.45
CA GLN A 124 27.88 9.03 -8.69
C GLN A 124 27.58 7.62 -9.20
N ASP A 125 27.20 7.49 -10.48
CA ASP A 125 26.95 6.23 -11.18
C ASP A 125 25.91 5.31 -10.54
N TYR A 126 25.04 5.88 -9.67
CA TYR A 126 23.96 5.15 -9.03
C TYR A 126 22.70 6.02 -8.93
N TYR A 127 21.60 5.58 -9.55
CA TYR A 127 20.38 6.37 -9.75
C TYR A 127 19.12 5.60 -9.32
N PRO A 128 18.99 5.18 -8.06
CA PRO A 128 17.79 4.48 -7.60
C PRO A 128 16.59 5.42 -7.52
N TRP A 129 15.40 4.86 -7.66
CA TRP A 129 14.18 5.55 -7.25
C TRP A 129 14.06 5.55 -5.74
N VAL A 130 13.87 6.74 -5.18
CA VAL A 130 13.80 6.98 -3.73
C VAL A 130 12.61 7.85 -3.36
N VAL A 131 12.24 7.80 -2.10
CA VAL A 131 11.45 8.80 -1.40
C VAL A 131 12.33 9.37 -0.30
N SER A 132 12.45 10.69 -0.23
CA SER A 132 13.18 11.35 0.83
C SER A 132 12.27 11.59 2.03
N VAL A 133 12.72 11.12 3.17
CA VAL A 133 12.11 11.39 4.48
C VAL A 133 12.92 12.50 5.14
N LEU A 134 12.26 13.60 5.47
CA LEU A 134 12.90 14.82 5.90
C LEU A 134 12.35 15.31 7.22
N GLN A 135 13.25 15.75 8.12
CA GLN A 135 12.89 16.34 9.41
C GLN A 135 13.89 17.43 9.79
N GLU A 136 13.39 18.55 10.35
CA GLU A 136 14.22 19.56 11.01
C GLU A 136 14.45 19.14 12.48
N ILE A 137 15.72 19.06 12.89
CA ILE A 137 16.14 18.67 14.24
C ILE A 137 17.09 19.72 14.84
N PRO A 138 17.13 19.87 16.18
CA PRO A 138 18.09 20.74 16.83
C PRO A 138 19.51 20.14 16.81
N GLY A 139 20.49 20.94 16.44
CA GLY A 139 21.92 20.59 16.60
C GLY A 139 22.46 20.96 17.99
N ALA A 140 23.72 20.56 18.28
CA ALA A 140 24.37 20.74 19.59
C ALA A 140 24.45 22.21 20.07
N ASP A 141 24.62 23.15 19.14
CA ASP A 141 24.77 24.57 19.43
C ASP A 141 23.46 25.40 19.30
N GLY A 142 22.32 24.70 19.26
CA GLY A 142 21.00 25.32 19.06
C GLY A 142 20.74 25.73 17.61
N GLN A 143 21.64 25.42 16.68
CA GLN A 143 21.40 25.59 15.25
C GLN A 143 20.37 24.55 14.78
N LYS A 144 19.65 24.86 13.72
CA LYS A 144 18.71 23.93 13.10
C LYS A 144 19.43 23.11 12.03
N LEU A 145 19.27 21.82 12.11
CA LEU A 145 19.78 20.90 11.11
C LEU A 145 18.61 20.21 10.39
N ARG A 146 18.79 19.96 9.11
CA ARG A 146 17.81 19.19 8.31
C ARG A 146 18.42 17.85 7.98
N VAL A 147 17.78 16.81 8.43
CA VAL A 147 18.15 15.42 8.11
C VAL A 147 17.25 14.94 7.00
N VAL A 148 17.85 14.41 5.96
CA VAL A 148 17.19 13.80 4.81
C VAL A 148 17.64 12.35 4.75
N ILE A 149 16.69 11.43 4.76
CA ILE A 149 16.94 9.99 4.60
C ILE A 149 16.28 9.56 3.29
N ASP A 150 17.09 9.14 2.34
CA ASP A 150 16.60 8.58 1.10
C ASP A 150 16.35 7.08 1.26
N ILE A 151 15.11 6.70 1.15
CA ILE A 151 14.65 5.32 1.23
C ILE A 151 14.32 4.80 -0.18
N ARG A 152 14.65 3.54 -0.42
CA ARG A 152 14.36 2.87 -1.69
C ARG A 152 12.86 2.78 -1.91
N PHE A 153 12.37 3.40 -3.00
CA PHE A 153 10.93 3.45 -3.29
C PHE A 153 10.30 2.06 -3.48
N SER A 154 11.06 1.11 -4.04
CA SER A 154 10.58 -0.27 -4.20
C SER A 154 10.15 -0.91 -2.87
N LYS A 155 10.70 -0.45 -1.73
CA LYS A 155 10.29 -0.97 -0.42
C LYS A 155 8.86 -0.56 -0.06
N ILE A 156 8.44 0.64 -0.45
CA ILE A 156 7.07 1.11 -0.25
C ILE A 156 6.12 0.44 -1.24
N SER A 157 6.54 0.31 -2.50
CA SER A 157 5.71 -0.37 -3.52
C SER A 157 5.46 -1.84 -3.19
N ASP A 158 6.47 -2.56 -2.67
CA ASP A 158 6.32 -3.95 -2.25
C ASP A 158 5.19 -4.13 -1.21
N TYR A 159 5.04 -3.19 -0.26
CA TYR A 159 3.96 -3.25 0.74
C TYR A 159 2.56 -3.07 0.16
N VAL A 160 2.45 -2.45 -1.00
CA VAL A 160 1.18 -2.25 -1.70
C VAL A 160 0.90 -3.40 -2.67
N ASP A 161 1.93 -3.86 -3.38
CA ASP A 161 1.83 -4.94 -4.36
C ASP A 161 1.50 -6.29 -3.71
N ASP A 162 1.95 -6.50 -2.47
CA ASP A 162 1.65 -7.71 -1.69
C ASP A 162 0.19 -7.77 -1.21
N VAL A 163 -0.57 -6.67 -1.35
CA VAL A 163 -1.97 -6.59 -0.91
C VAL A 163 -2.90 -6.76 -2.10
N GLY A 164 -3.39 -7.99 -2.27
CA GLY A 164 -4.41 -8.32 -3.28
C GLY A 164 -5.84 -8.12 -2.75
N ILE A 165 -6.73 -7.62 -3.61
CA ILE A 165 -8.16 -7.51 -3.34
C ILE A 165 -8.92 -8.33 -4.40
N GLY A 166 -9.44 -9.50 -4.02
CA GLY A 166 -10.07 -10.40 -5.00
C GLY A 166 -9.05 -10.98 -5.99
N GLN A 167 -9.42 -11.09 -7.27
CA GLN A 167 -8.55 -11.63 -8.32
C GLN A 167 -7.79 -10.55 -9.10
N HIS A 168 -8.41 -9.40 -9.35
CA HIS A 168 -7.86 -8.31 -10.16
C HIS A 168 -7.90 -6.96 -9.44
N GLY A 169 -8.45 -6.92 -8.22
CA GLY A 169 -8.42 -5.72 -7.39
C GLY A 169 -6.98 -5.45 -6.90
N TYR A 170 -6.69 -4.21 -6.62
CA TYR A 170 -5.36 -3.73 -6.26
C TYR A 170 -5.43 -2.56 -5.29
N CYS A 171 -4.30 -2.28 -4.66
CA CYS A 171 -4.09 -1.03 -3.92
C CYS A 171 -3.15 -0.11 -4.69
N PHE A 172 -3.27 1.20 -4.48
CA PHE A 172 -2.34 2.20 -4.94
C PHE A 172 -2.23 3.35 -3.94
N ILE A 173 -1.24 4.23 -4.11
CA ILE A 173 -0.98 5.35 -3.20
C ILE A 173 -1.24 6.65 -3.95
N THR A 174 -1.95 7.58 -3.29
CA THR A 174 -2.12 8.96 -3.74
C THR A 174 -1.57 9.94 -2.69
N ASP A 175 -1.32 11.17 -3.12
CA ASP A 175 -1.11 12.30 -2.23
C ASP A 175 -2.44 12.82 -1.64
N SER A 176 -2.38 13.92 -0.88
CA SER A 176 -3.56 14.58 -0.31
C SER A 176 -4.52 15.15 -1.38
N ASN A 177 -4.00 15.46 -2.57
CA ASN A 177 -4.76 16.04 -3.69
C ASN A 177 -5.40 14.97 -4.58
N GLY A 178 -5.05 13.69 -4.37
CA GLY A 178 -5.49 12.56 -5.18
C GLY A 178 -4.58 12.27 -6.38
N GLU A 179 -3.40 12.89 -6.46
CA GLU A 179 -2.39 12.56 -7.47
C GLU A 179 -1.74 11.22 -7.15
N ILE A 180 -1.55 10.38 -8.16
CA ILE A 180 -1.02 9.02 -8.00
C ILE A 180 0.48 9.09 -7.73
N ILE A 181 0.88 8.69 -6.52
CA ILE A 181 2.29 8.52 -6.11
C ILE A 181 2.82 7.16 -6.56
N TYR A 182 2.02 6.12 -6.37
CA TYR A 182 2.36 4.76 -6.78
C TYR A 182 1.13 4.01 -7.27
N HIS A 183 1.29 3.26 -8.36
CA HIS A 183 0.27 2.36 -8.89
C HIS A 183 0.91 1.08 -9.43
N PRO A 184 0.39 -0.14 -9.14
CA PRO A 184 0.96 -1.40 -9.62
C PRO A 184 1.05 -1.49 -11.14
N GLN A 185 0.21 -0.76 -11.85
CA GLN A 185 0.15 -0.71 -13.32
C GLN A 185 0.56 0.67 -13.87
N GLN A 186 1.46 1.36 -13.19
CA GLN A 186 1.86 2.74 -13.51
C GLN A 186 2.35 2.91 -14.95
N GLN A 187 3.05 1.92 -15.50
CA GLN A 187 3.51 1.96 -16.89
C GLN A 187 2.35 1.99 -17.90
N LEU A 188 1.26 1.29 -17.61
CA LEU A 188 0.06 1.28 -18.46
C LEU A 188 -0.68 2.61 -18.40
N LEU A 189 -0.74 3.24 -17.22
CA LEU A 189 -1.34 4.56 -17.03
C LEU A 189 -0.54 5.63 -17.77
N TYR A 190 0.78 5.68 -17.60
CA TYR A 190 1.63 6.66 -18.26
C TYR A 190 1.67 6.51 -19.79
N SER A 191 1.54 5.29 -20.30
CA SER A 191 1.46 5.05 -21.75
C SER A 191 0.10 5.37 -22.36
N GLY A 192 -0.91 5.69 -21.53
CA GLY A 192 -2.31 5.90 -21.96
C GLY A 192 -3.01 4.63 -22.43
N LEU A 193 -2.43 3.45 -22.19
CA LEU A 193 -3.04 2.16 -22.54
C LEU A 193 -4.13 1.76 -21.54
N LYS A 194 -4.10 2.33 -20.35
CA LYS A 194 -5.12 2.14 -19.30
C LYS A 194 -5.45 3.48 -18.68
N THR A 195 -6.73 3.68 -18.35
CA THR A 195 -7.21 4.77 -17.52
C THR A 195 -7.50 4.22 -16.13
N GLU A 196 -7.20 4.99 -15.08
CA GLU A 196 -7.50 4.56 -13.71
C GLU A 196 -9.01 4.47 -13.49
N ALA A 197 -9.46 3.34 -12.92
CA ALA A 197 -10.89 3.07 -12.72
C ALA A 197 -11.55 4.04 -11.72
N THR A 198 -10.74 4.70 -10.88
CA THR A 198 -11.19 5.69 -9.91
C THR A 198 -11.15 7.12 -10.44
N GLU A 199 -10.84 7.33 -11.73
CA GLU A 199 -10.82 8.66 -12.33
C GLU A 199 -12.19 9.34 -12.18
N GLY A 200 -12.19 10.55 -11.62
CA GLY A 200 -13.40 11.31 -11.35
C GLY A 200 -14.08 11.02 -10.01
N LEU A 201 -13.58 10.08 -9.21
CA LEU A 201 -14.04 9.89 -7.83
C LEU A 201 -13.32 10.87 -6.89
N ASP A 202 -14.05 11.35 -5.89
CA ASP A 202 -13.48 12.18 -4.82
C ASP A 202 -12.73 11.28 -3.80
N LEU A 203 -11.43 11.15 -3.97
CA LEU A 203 -10.53 10.40 -3.06
C LEU A 203 -10.03 11.25 -1.88
N SER A 204 -10.57 12.45 -1.68
CA SER A 204 -10.10 13.37 -0.62
C SER A 204 -10.47 12.92 0.79
N HIS A 205 -11.53 12.12 0.94
CA HIS A 205 -12.06 11.68 2.22
C HIS A 205 -11.80 10.19 2.47
N ASN A 206 -11.49 9.85 3.74
CA ASN A 206 -11.44 8.45 4.16
C ASN A 206 -12.84 7.83 4.07
N GLY A 207 -12.91 6.60 3.62
CA GLY A 207 -14.16 5.85 3.54
C GLY A 207 -14.20 4.86 2.40
N SER A 208 -15.35 4.23 2.24
CA SER A 208 -15.60 3.28 1.18
C SER A 208 -16.70 3.83 0.27
N PHE A 209 -16.44 3.82 -1.03
CA PHE A 209 -17.31 4.32 -2.08
C PHE A 209 -17.71 3.17 -2.99
N GLU A 210 -18.98 3.09 -3.35
CA GLU A 210 -19.47 2.08 -4.28
C GLU A 210 -20.00 2.77 -5.55
N THR A 211 -19.54 2.26 -6.70
CA THR A 211 -20.10 2.58 -8.02
C THR A 211 -20.84 1.35 -8.57
N GLU A 212 -21.37 1.42 -9.79
CA GLU A 212 -22.01 0.26 -10.44
C GLU A 212 -21.02 -0.89 -10.69
N GLU A 213 -19.73 -0.61 -10.89
CA GLU A 213 -18.72 -1.57 -11.34
C GLU A 213 -17.68 -1.92 -10.27
N LEU A 214 -17.41 -1.00 -9.32
CA LEU A 214 -16.32 -1.16 -8.37
C LEU A 214 -16.67 -0.66 -6.96
N ILE A 215 -15.93 -1.19 -6.00
CA ILE A 215 -15.86 -0.71 -4.63
C ILE A 215 -14.47 -0.12 -4.44
N CYS A 216 -14.42 1.13 -3.98
CA CYS A 216 -13.20 1.85 -3.70
C CYS A 216 -13.14 2.16 -2.20
N SER A 217 -12.04 1.81 -1.54
CA SER A 217 -11.79 2.12 -0.13
C SER A 217 -10.58 3.04 -0.02
N VAL A 218 -10.69 4.13 0.72
CA VAL A 218 -9.63 5.14 0.90
C VAL A 218 -9.29 5.28 2.38
N LEU A 219 -8.01 5.22 2.71
CA LEU A 219 -7.51 5.42 4.06
C LEU A 219 -6.25 6.29 4.05
N ALA A 220 -6.28 7.41 4.77
CA ALA A 220 -5.10 8.24 4.96
C ALA A 220 -4.10 7.56 5.90
N LEU A 221 -2.82 7.76 5.64
CA LEU A 221 -1.72 7.33 6.50
C LEU A 221 -1.57 8.30 7.68
N ASP A 222 -1.29 7.77 8.88
CA ASP A 222 -1.31 8.58 10.11
C ASP A 222 -0.21 9.64 10.19
N ASN A 223 0.94 9.42 9.59
CA ASN A 223 2.14 10.26 9.81
C ASN A 223 2.63 10.98 8.55
N CYS A 224 1.84 11.00 7.49
CA CYS A 224 2.19 11.69 6.25
C CYS A 224 0.93 12.11 5.45
N ASN A 225 1.14 12.85 4.38
CA ASN A 225 0.08 13.33 3.50
C ASN A 225 -0.36 12.33 2.42
N TRP A 226 -0.03 11.04 2.56
CA TRP A 226 -0.39 10.01 1.61
C TRP A 226 -1.65 9.27 2.01
N LYS A 227 -2.30 8.67 1.02
CA LYS A 227 -3.48 7.82 1.19
C LYS A 227 -3.28 6.51 0.46
N VAL A 228 -3.78 5.42 1.04
CA VAL A 228 -3.90 4.13 0.37
C VAL A 228 -5.31 4.02 -0.18
N VAL A 229 -5.40 3.68 -1.44
CA VAL A 229 -6.66 3.47 -2.16
C VAL A 229 -6.72 2.03 -2.61
N GLY A 230 -7.78 1.32 -2.25
CA GLY A 230 -8.05 -0.05 -2.68
C GLY A 230 -9.21 -0.09 -3.66
N VAL A 231 -9.05 -0.84 -4.74
CA VAL A 231 -10.06 -1.01 -5.79
C VAL A 231 -10.45 -2.48 -5.89
N SER A 232 -11.74 -2.77 -5.83
CA SER A 232 -12.31 -4.11 -5.99
C SER A 232 -13.41 -4.08 -7.05
N TYR A 233 -13.41 -5.04 -7.97
CA TYR A 233 -14.40 -5.13 -9.04
C TYR A 233 -15.62 -5.98 -8.59
N ILE A 234 -16.81 -5.38 -8.66
CA ILE A 234 -18.08 -6.07 -8.27
C ILE A 234 -18.35 -7.25 -9.18
N SER A 235 -18.02 -7.17 -10.47
CA SER A 235 -18.21 -8.24 -11.45
C SER A 235 -17.49 -9.55 -11.08
N GLU A 236 -16.30 -9.46 -10.48
CA GLU A 236 -15.53 -10.63 -10.07
C GLU A 236 -16.19 -11.37 -8.91
N LEU A 237 -16.77 -10.62 -7.99
CA LEU A 237 -17.44 -11.16 -6.83
C LEU A 237 -18.70 -11.93 -7.25
N VAL A 238 -19.43 -11.43 -8.24
CA VAL A 238 -20.62 -12.07 -8.78
C VAL A 238 -20.25 -13.31 -9.55
N THR A 239 -19.29 -13.26 -10.48
CA THR A 239 -18.92 -14.39 -11.34
C THR A 239 -18.26 -15.56 -10.59
N ALA A 240 -17.36 -15.29 -9.66
CA ALA A 240 -16.69 -16.35 -8.90
C ALA A 240 -17.68 -17.17 -8.07
N LYS A 241 -18.70 -16.52 -7.52
CA LYS A 241 -19.70 -17.21 -6.69
C LYS A 241 -20.93 -17.71 -7.43
N GLU A 242 -21.25 -17.17 -8.60
CA GLU A 242 -22.24 -17.80 -9.49
C GLU A 242 -21.84 -19.23 -9.85
N MET A 243 -20.56 -19.47 -10.16
CA MET A 243 -20.06 -20.82 -10.42
C MET A 243 -20.14 -21.74 -9.18
N GLU A 244 -19.82 -21.24 -7.99
CA GLU A 244 -19.96 -21.97 -6.73
C GLU A 244 -21.43 -22.31 -6.43
N LEU A 245 -22.34 -21.36 -6.66
CA LEU A 245 -23.78 -21.53 -6.43
C LEU A 245 -24.37 -22.53 -7.40
N VAL A 246 -24.02 -22.47 -8.69
CA VAL A 246 -24.43 -23.46 -9.70
C VAL A 246 -23.88 -24.85 -9.33
N GLY A 247 -22.64 -24.96 -8.88
CA GLY A 247 -22.04 -26.19 -8.41
C GLY A 247 -22.83 -26.79 -7.23
N ASN A 248 -23.16 -26.00 -6.22
CA ASN A 248 -23.93 -26.42 -5.05
C ASN A 248 -25.37 -26.87 -5.43
N ILE A 249 -26.02 -26.16 -6.34
CA ILE A 249 -27.35 -26.56 -6.88
C ILE A 249 -27.27 -27.87 -7.62
N CYS A 250 -26.25 -28.10 -8.46
CA CYS A 250 -26.05 -29.36 -9.17
C CYS A 250 -25.83 -30.54 -8.20
N VAL A 251 -25.02 -30.34 -7.15
CA VAL A 251 -24.82 -31.36 -6.10
C VAL A 251 -26.13 -31.69 -5.38
N MET A 252 -26.89 -30.65 -4.99
CA MET A 252 -28.19 -30.84 -4.32
C MET A 252 -29.20 -31.60 -5.20
N LEU A 253 -29.30 -31.23 -6.48
CA LEU A 253 -30.15 -31.96 -7.45
C LEU A 253 -29.72 -33.42 -7.63
N THR A 254 -28.42 -33.68 -7.66
CA THR A 254 -27.88 -35.06 -7.77
C THR A 254 -28.27 -35.90 -6.54
N ILE A 255 -28.15 -35.32 -5.33
CA ILE A 255 -28.57 -36.02 -4.09
C ILE A 255 -30.07 -36.29 -4.08
N ILE A 256 -30.91 -35.32 -4.49
CA ILE A 256 -32.36 -35.52 -4.58
C ILE A 256 -32.68 -36.63 -5.56
N LEU A 257 -32.03 -36.69 -6.71
CA LEU A 257 -32.25 -37.70 -7.74
C LEU A 257 -31.85 -39.11 -7.26
N LEU A 258 -30.70 -39.22 -6.58
CA LEU A 258 -30.26 -40.46 -5.96
C LEU A 258 -31.21 -40.93 -4.86
N THR A 259 -31.66 -40.06 -3.99
CA THR A 259 -32.59 -40.40 -2.90
C THR A 259 -33.96 -40.84 -3.46
N THR A 260 -34.50 -40.16 -4.47
CA THR A 260 -35.76 -40.54 -5.12
C THR A 260 -35.63 -41.88 -5.82
N MET A 261 -34.48 -42.19 -6.46
CA MET A 261 -34.22 -43.49 -7.07
C MET A 261 -34.17 -44.62 -6.02
N VAL A 262 -33.47 -44.41 -4.91
CA VAL A 262 -33.41 -45.40 -3.81
C VAL A 262 -34.81 -45.67 -3.22
N VAL A 263 -35.56 -44.59 -2.93
CA VAL A 263 -36.93 -44.69 -2.41
C VAL A 263 -37.83 -45.43 -3.41
N SER A 264 -37.75 -45.11 -4.70
CA SER A 264 -38.53 -45.82 -5.75
C SER A 264 -38.23 -47.29 -5.83
N VAL A 265 -36.96 -47.70 -5.76
CA VAL A 265 -36.53 -49.10 -5.72
C VAL A 265 -37.03 -49.83 -4.47
N LEU A 266 -36.96 -49.17 -3.30
CA LEU A 266 -37.47 -49.73 -2.03
C LEU A 266 -39.00 -49.92 -2.08
N VAL A 267 -39.75 -48.91 -2.54
CA VAL A 267 -41.22 -49.02 -2.72
C VAL A 267 -41.58 -50.12 -3.72
N SER A 268 -40.89 -50.19 -4.83
CA SER A 268 -41.10 -51.25 -5.82
C SER A 268 -40.87 -52.66 -5.23
N ARG A 269 -39.81 -52.86 -4.46
CA ARG A 269 -39.47 -54.17 -3.85
C ARG A 269 -40.34 -54.51 -2.68
N LEU A 270 -40.73 -53.59 -1.82
CA LEU A 270 -41.43 -53.86 -0.58
C LEU A 270 -42.96 -53.82 -0.73
N VAL A 271 -43.49 -53.06 -1.67
CA VAL A 271 -44.93 -52.88 -1.85
C VAL A 271 -45.42 -53.44 -3.17
N THR A 272 -44.87 -53.08 -4.31
CA THR A 272 -45.39 -53.41 -5.64
C THR A 272 -45.19 -54.87 -5.98
N ASN A 273 -44.01 -55.40 -5.76
CA ASN A 273 -43.73 -56.83 -6.07
C ASN A 273 -44.51 -57.87 -5.24
N PRO A 274 -44.71 -57.65 -3.92
CA PRO A 274 -45.54 -58.60 -3.15
C PRO A 274 -47.05 -58.53 -3.51
N VAL A 275 -47.56 -57.32 -3.82
CA VAL A 275 -48.99 -57.14 -4.20
C VAL A 275 -49.30 -57.72 -5.59
N GLN A 276 -48.35 -57.71 -6.50
CA GLN A 276 -48.57 -58.40 -7.82
C GLN A 276 -48.46 -59.90 -7.80
N ARG A 277 -48.04 -60.50 -6.66
CA ARG A 277 -47.94 -61.97 -6.47
C ARG A 277 -49.11 -62.55 -5.67
N LEU A 278 -50.05 -61.73 -5.20
CA LEU A 278 -51.34 -62.11 -4.63
C LEU A 278 -52.41 -62.05 -5.72
#